data_9a22b88354841c5d4d140f7f952c297b
#
_entry.id   9a22b88354841c5d4d140f7f952c297b
#
_cell.length_a   1.000
_cell.length_b   1.000
_cell.length_c   1.000
_cell.angle_alpha   90.00
_cell.angle_beta   90.00
_cell.angle_gamma   90.00
#
_symmetry.space_group_name_H-M   'P 1'
#
loop_
_entity.id
_entity.type
_entity.pdbx_description
1 polymer ?
#
loop_
_entity_poly.entity_id
_entity_poly.type
_entity_poly.pdbx_seq_one_letter_code
_entity_poly.pdbx_strand_id
1 'polypeptide(L)'
;MQSLEDVELILGNSGKNFSGVTSITIQLLSYQHKEINLAVLGSSFIPDEYRTINFFQFIKLTRNELSNGKYRVFFTRRNDEMIQGLIARYVFGSKIKIIFLSTAQRNHTKFTKWLISKMDSVISTSKKAASYLVEEPDMIIPHGIDLKRFSKPINKEEAWKKLNLPGTLGIGIFGRVRYSKGTDILVDAAIKVLPSYPDATVIINGETKLEDLAYKNKMVRKIKIANLEDRIIFLGTKTFEELPNLFKGMTIVAALSRNEGYGLTPLEGMASGAAVLTSSEGVWNEIIRDGIDGYVVN
;
A
#
# COMPACT_ATOMS: atom_id res chain seq x y z
N MET A 1 27.02 3.77 13.40
CA MET A 1 25.89 4.59 12.93
C MET A 1 26.46 5.85 12.30
N GLN A 2 26.04 6.20 11.09
CA GLN A 2 26.42 7.47 10.46
C GLN A 2 25.90 8.65 11.30
N SER A 3 26.59 9.79 11.25
CA SER A 3 26.17 10.98 12.01
C SER A 3 24.76 11.44 11.64
N LEU A 4 24.03 12.01 12.60
CA LEU A 4 22.73 12.64 12.31
C LEU A 4 22.92 13.84 11.36
N GLU A 5 24.05 14.53 11.45
CA GLU A 5 24.36 15.70 10.63
C GLU A 5 24.54 15.37 9.14
N ASP A 6 24.87 14.12 8.81
CA ASP A 6 25.06 13.65 7.43
C ASP A 6 23.78 13.09 6.80
N VAL A 7 22.62 13.19 7.47
CA VAL A 7 21.34 12.75 6.89
C VAL A 7 21.01 13.55 5.65
N GLU A 8 20.87 12.89 4.51
CA GLU A 8 20.61 13.51 3.21
C GLU A 8 19.12 13.47 2.85
N LEU A 9 18.42 12.37 3.22
CA LEU A 9 17.01 12.16 2.93
C LEU A 9 16.19 12.09 4.23
N ILE A 10 15.11 12.84 4.29
CA ILE A 10 14.16 12.79 5.39
C ILE A 10 12.81 12.35 4.82
N LEU A 11 12.28 11.22 5.30
CA LEU A 11 10.98 10.71 4.87
C LEU A 11 9.89 11.23 5.82
N GLY A 12 8.85 11.85 5.29
CA GLY A 12 7.67 12.22 6.08
C GLY A 12 6.88 10.96 6.49
N ASN A 13 6.43 10.90 7.75
CA ASN A 13 5.59 9.83 8.29
C ASN A 13 4.64 10.38 9.36
N SER A 14 3.68 11.18 8.92
CA SER A 14 2.69 11.83 9.78
C SER A 14 1.49 10.94 10.16
N GLY A 15 1.36 9.76 9.53
CA GLY A 15 0.22 8.88 9.69
C GLY A 15 0.11 8.23 11.07
N LYS A 16 -1.02 8.44 11.75
CA LYS A 16 -1.33 7.82 13.05
C LYS A 16 -1.95 6.42 12.95
N ASN A 17 -2.34 5.97 11.77
CA ASN A 17 -2.95 4.67 11.51
C ASN A 17 -2.12 3.91 10.48
N PHE A 18 -2.00 2.59 10.66
CA PHE A 18 -1.35 1.73 9.65
C PHE A 18 -2.12 1.79 8.33
N SER A 19 -1.41 1.97 7.24
CA SER A 19 -2.01 2.14 5.91
C SER A 19 -1.09 1.59 4.82
N GLY A 20 -1.56 1.51 3.58
CA GLY A 20 -0.72 1.16 2.43
C GLY A 20 0.51 2.06 2.28
N VAL A 21 0.38 3.36 2.59
CA VAL A 21 1.53 4.30 2.61
C VAL A 21 2.55 3.88 3.67
N THR A 22 2.10 3.49 4.86
CA THR A 22 2.98 3.01 5.93
C THR A 22 3.69 1.72 5.53
N SER A 23 2.95 0.76 4.98
CA SER A 23 3.52 -0.50 4.48
C SER A 23 4.60 -0.26 3.42
N ILE A 24 4.33 0.59 2.44
CA ILE A 24 5.30 0.98 1.41
C ILE A 24 6.53 1.65 2.03
N THR A 25 6.34 2.53 3.03
CA THR A 25 7.47 3.18 3.71
C THR A 25 8.38 2.16 4.33
N ILE A 26 7.85 1.21 5.11
CA ILE A 26 8.64 0.18 5.79
C ILE A 26 9.38 -0.69 4.77
N GLN A 27 8.70 -1.09 3.68
CA GLN A 27 9.35 -1.88 2.63
C GLN A 27 10.49 -1.11 1.96
N LEU A 28 10.31 0.17 1.63
CA LEU A 28 11.35 1.00 1.01
C LEU A 28 12.52 1.28 1.95
N LEU A 29 12.27 1.48 3.25
CA LEU A 29 13.31 1.71 4.25
C LEU A 29 14.37 0.61 4.24
N SER A 30 13.97 -0.66 4.10
CA SER A 30 14.87 -1.81 4.08
C SER A 30 15.89 -1.77 2.92
N TYR A 31 15.60 -1.04 1.86
CA TYR A 31 16.49 -0.83 0.72
C TYR A 31 17.18 0.53 0.79
N GLN A 32 16.43 1.61 0.99
CA GLN A 32 16.95 2.97 0.92
C GLN A 32 18.02 3.27 1.98
N HIS A 33 17.90 2.74 3.22
CA HIS A 33 18.88 2.98 4.27
C HIS A 33 20.28 2.42 3.97
N LYS A 34 20.40 1.52 2.98
CA LYS A 34 21.68 0.97 2.52
C LYS A 34 22.38 1.86 1.51
N GLU A 35 21.59 2.65 0.78
CA GLU A 35 22.06 3.47 -0.33
C GLU A 35 22.26 4.93 0.06
N ILE A 36 21.50 5.42 1.04
CA ILE A 36 21.51 6.83 1.44
C ILE A 36 21.33 6.98 2.96
N ASN A 37 22.03 7.95 3.55
CA ASN A 37 21.83 8.27 4.96
C ASN A 37 20.49 8.98 5.15
N LEU A 38 19.53 8.29 5.77
CA LEU A 38 18.17 8.78 5.92
C LEU A 38 17.67 8.79 7.37
N ALA A 39 16.65 9.60 7.60
CA ALA A 39 15.86 9.61 8.83
C ALA A 39 14.37 9.70 8.48
N VAL A 40 13.52 9.29 9.40
CA VAL A 40 12.06 9.37 9.25
C VAL A 40 11.52 10.42 10.22
N LEU A 41 10.76 11.39 9.71
CA LEU A 41 10.06 12.37 10.53
C LEU A 41 8.74 11.78 11.03
N GLY A 42 8.73 11.34 12.29
CA GLY A 42 7.64 10.62 12.95
C GLY A 42 7.93 9.13 13.12
N SER A 43 7.62 8.59 14.30
CA SER A 43 7.99 7.23 14.70
C SER A 43 6.88 6.19 14.55
N SER A 44 5.64 6.59 14.22
CA SER A 44 4.49 5.67 14.17
C SER A 44 4.73 4.51 13.21
N PHE A 45 4.71 3.27 13.72
CA PHE A 45 4.89 2.03 12.96
C PHE A 45 6.26 1.86 12.28
N ILE A 46 7.24 2.70 12.57
CA ILE A 46 8.60 2.55 12.04
C ILE A 46 9.38 1.61 12.96
N PRO A 47 9.99 0.54 12.44
CA PRO A 47 10.82 -0.36 13.25
C PRO A 47 11.98 0.38 13.94
N ASP A 48 12.32 -0.04 15.16
CA ASP A 48 13.31 0.62 16.02
C ASP A 48 14.74 0.67 15.43
N GLU A 49 15.01 -0.18 14.46
CA GLU A 49 16.28 -0.22 13.73
C GLU A 49 16.49 1.01 12.84
N TYR A 50 15.42 1.72 12.47
CA TYR A 50 15.50 2.92 11.64
C TYR A 50 15.49 4.19 12.48
N ARG A 51 16.30 5.13 12.05
CA ARG A 51 16.40 6.43 12.72
C ARG A 51 15.12 7.24 12.53
N THR A 52 14.49 7.60 13.64
CA THR A 52 13.34 8.52 13.67
C THR A 52 13.71 9.84 14.31
N ILE A 53 13.11 10.93 13.85
CA ILE A 53 13.26 12.28 14.39
C ILE A 53 11.89 12.93 14.62
N ASN A 54 11.82 13.81 15.61
CA ASN A 54 10.65 14.66 15.81
C ASN A 54 10.79 15.99 15.05
N PHE A 55 9.73 16.81 15.06
CA PHE A 55 9.70 18.05 14.29
C PHE A 55 10.78 19.07 14.74
N PHE A 56 11.08 19.17 16.02
CA PHE A 56 12.14 20.07 16.51
C PHE A 56 13.54 19.61 16.07
N GLN A 57 13.79 18.31 16.12
CA GLN A 57 15.02 17.72 15.59
C GLN A 57 15.14 17.93 14.08
N PHE A 58 14.02 17.81 13.35
CA PHE A 58 13.95 18.09 11.92
C PHE A 58 14.34 19.53 11.62
N ILE A 59 13.77 20.53 12.32
CA ILE A 59 14.13 21.93 12.15
C ILE A 59 15.62 22.16 12.46
N LYS A 60 16.11 21.65 13.60
CA LYS A 60 17.51 21.79 13.99
C LYS A 60 18.46 21.22 12.93
N LEU A 61 18.16 20.03 12.44
CA LEU A 61 18.95 19.32 11.43
C LEU A 61 18.98 20.05 10.09
N THR A 62 17.85 20.64 9.68
CA THR A 62 17.68 21.24 8.35
C THR A 62 18.02 22.73 8.29
N ARG A 63 18.41 23.33 9.41
CA ARG A 63 18.78 24.76 9.46
C ARG A 63 20.03 25.08 8.65
N ASN A 64 20.96 24.13 8.60
CA ASN A 64 22.20 24.24 7.84
C ASN A 64 22.18 23.29 6.64
N GLU A 65 22.93 23.62 5.61
CA GLU A 65 23.22 22.73 4.49
C GLU A 65 24.02 21.50 4.94
N LEU A 66 24.13 20.50 4.09
CA LEU A 66 25.08 19.41 4.26
C LEU A 66 26.52 19.93 4.14
N SER A 67 27.48 19.16 4.64
CA SER A 67 28.90 19.50 4.57
C SER A 67 29.42 19.73 3.13
N ASN A 68 28.74 19.13 2.14
CA ASN A 68 29.02 19.32 0.73
C ASN A 68 28.29 20.50 0.07
N GLY A 69 27.61 21.36 0.86
CA GLY A 69 26.86 22.53 0.39
C GLY A 69 25.50 22.20 -0.26
N LYS A 70 25.07 20.94 -0.24
CA LYS A 70 23.77 20.54 -0.77
C LYS A 70 22.66 20.67 0.27
N TYR A 71 21.43 20.84 -0.19
CA TYR A 71 20.24 20.81 0.66
C TYR A 71 19.81 19.37 0.90
N ARG A 72 19.26 19.10 2.08
CA ARG A 72 18.59 17.84 2.39
C ARG A 72 17.30 17.74 1.63
N VAL A 73 16.93 16.52 1.27
CA VAL A 73 15.66 16.22 0.63
C VAL A 73 14.63 15.85 1.71
N PHE A 74 13.50 16.52 1.70
CA PHE A 74 12.34 16.15 2.49
C PHE A 74 11.28 15.53 1.56
N PHE A 75 11.05 14.24 1.70
CA PHE A 75 10.17 13.45 0.84
C PHE A 75 8.79 13.31 1.49
N THR A 76 7.76 13.83 0.85
CA THR A 76 6.41 13.94 1.38
C THR A 76 5.40 13.17 0.53
N ARG A 77 4.33 12.68 1.16
CA ARG A 77 3.25 11.92 0.52
C ARG A 77 1.86 12.40 0.95
N ARG A 78 1.80 13.28 1.94
CA ARG A 78 0.55 13.79 2.54
C ARG A 78 0.58 15.31 2.65
N ASN A 79 -0.62 15.90 2.73
CA ASN A 79 -0.74 17.36 2.87
C ASN A 79 -0.06 17.90 4.13
N ASP A 80 -0.22 17.21 5.26
CA ASP A 80 0.38 17.61 6.52
C ASP A 80 1.90 17.54 6.50
N GLU A 81 2.48 16.58 5.79
CA GLU A 81 3.93 16.51 5.56
C GLU A 81 4.41 17.67 4.66
N MET A 82 3.69 17.99 3.59
CA MET A 82 3.98 19.17 2.77
C MET A 82 3.94 20.45 3.62
N ILE A 83 2.92 20.61 4.46
CA ILE A 83 2.78 21.74 5.37
C ILE A 83 3.96 21.82 6.34
N GLN A 84 4.38 20.70 6.94
CA GLN A 84 5.57 20.65 7.81
C GLN A 84 6.82 21.13 7.08
N GLY A 85 7.04 20.70 5.84
CA GLY A 85 8.14 21.14 5.00
C GLY A 85 8.10 22.64 4.69
N LEU A 86 6.92 23.17 4.35
CA LEU A 86 6.74 24.59 4.08
C LEU A 86 6.94 25.46 5.33
N ILE A 87 6.45 25.03 6.49
CA ILE A 87 6.71 25.70 7.78
C ILE A 87 8.22 25.70 8.08
N ALA A 88 8.87 24.54 7.93
CA ALA A 88 10.32 24.44 8.13
C ALA A 88 11.07 25.45 7.24
N ARG A 89 10.73 25.50 5.96
CA ARG A 89 11.39 26.38 4.98
C ARG A 89 11.12 27.85 5.23
N TYR A 90 9.85 28.26 5.34
CA TYR A 90 9.48 29.66 5.32
C TYR A 90 9.45 30.33 6.69
N VAL A 91 9.21 29.56 7.78
CA VAL A 91 9.18 30.09 9.14
C VAL A 91 10.53 29.91 9.84
N PHE A 92 11.17 28.75 9.66
CA PHE A 92 12.43 28.43 10.37
C PHE A 92 13.68 28.54 9.50
N GLY A 93 13.54 28.87 8.22
CA GLY A 93 14.67 29.07 7.30
C GLY A 93 15.42 27.76 6.96
N SER A 94 14.76 26.62 7.06
CA SER A 94 15.36 25.31 6.76
C SER A 94 15.85 25.19 5.32
N LYS A 95 17.06 24.64 5.16
CA LYS A 95 17.75 24.42 3.89
C LYS A 95 17.38 23.03 3.34
N ILE A 96 16.16 22.91 2.79
CA ILE A 96 15.61 21.67 2.28
C ILE A 96 15.03 21.82 0.87
N LYS A 97 15.07 20.71 0.11
CA LYS A 97 14.26 20.51 -1.10
C LYS A 97 13.10 19.60 -0.75
N ILE A 98 11.87 19.99 -1.10
CA ILE A 98 10.66 19.25 -0.76
C ILE A 98 10.17 18.53 -2.02
N ILE A 99 10.13 17.19 -1.96
CA ILE A 99 9.59 16.35 -3.02
C ILE A 99 8.23 15.82 -2.57
N PHE A 100 7.24 15.89 -3.45
CA PHE A 100 5.94 15.29 -3.22
C PHE A 100 5.73 14.06 -4.11
N LEU A 101 5.36 12.93 -3.52
CA LEU A 101 4.95 11.72 -4.24
C LEU A 101 3.43 11.64 -4.28
N SER A 102 2.86 11.76 -5.48
CA SER A 102 1.43 11.60 -5.72
C SER A 102 1.05 10.16 -6.02
N THR A 103 0.10 9.63 -5.23
CA THR A 103 -0.65 8.39 -5.49
C THR A 103 -2.13 8.70 -5.57
N ALA A 104 -2.48 9.75 -6.31
CA ALA A 104 -3.84 10.28 -6.35
C ALA A 104 -4.83 9.26 -6.90
N GLN A 105 -6.02 9.22 -6.30
CA GLN A 105 -7.17 8.41 -6.73
C GLN A 105 -8.29 9.27 -7.32
N ARG A 106 -8.13 10.57 -7.24
CA ARG A 106 -9.12 11.58 -7.65
C ARG A 106 -8.46 12.94 -7.77
N ASN A 107 -9.16 13.88 -8.38
CA ASN A 107 -8.72 15.26 -8.45
C ASN A 107 -8.44 15.84 -7.06
N HIS A 108 -7.31 16.49 -6.91
CA HIS A 108 -6.93 17.19 -5.71
C HIS A 108 -7.84 18.42 -5.44
N THR A 109 -8.03 18.74 -4.16
CA THR A 109 -8.68 19.99 -3.76
C THR A 109 -7.83 21.20 -4.16
N LYS A 110 -8.43 22.39 -4.26
CA LYS A 110 -7.70 23.64 -4.53
C LYS A 110 -6.53 23.86 -3.57
N PHE A 111 -6.75 23.56 -2.28
CA PHE A 111 -5.70 23.66 -1.27
C PHE A 111 -4.53 22.69 -1.51
N THR A 112 -4.83 21.41 -1.80
CA THR A 112 -3.79 20.44 -2.13
C THR A 112 -3.03 20.82 -3.40
N LYS A 113 -3.72 21.32 -4.44
CA LYS A 113 -3.08 21.83 -5.66
C LYS A 113 -2.13 22.99 -5.37
N TRP A 114 -2.54 23.91 -4.49
CA TRP A 114 -1.69 24.98 -4.03
C TRP A 114 -0.46 24.49 -3.25
N LEU A 115 -0.62 23.50 -2.35
CA LEU A 115 0.53 22.89 -1.68
C LEU A 115 1.51 22.27 -2.68
N ILE A 116 1.00 21.49 -3.64
CA ILE A 116 1.83 20.83 -4.68
C ILE A 116 2.61 21.86 -5.50
N SER A 117 2.02 23.00 -5.86
CA SER A 117 2.72 24.07 -6.59
C SER A 117 3.89 24.73 -5.83
N LYS A 118 4.05 24.43 -4.53
CA LYS A 118 5.17 24.93 -3.70
C LYS A 118 6.27 23.88 -3.50
N MET A 119 6.12 22.70 -4.06
CA MET A 119 7.13 21.65 -3.99
C MET A 119 8.26 21.91 -4.99
N ASP A 120 9.47 21.45 -4.68
CA ASP A 120 10.61 21.57 -5.59
C ASP A 120 10.55 20.51 -6.71
N SER A 121 9.90 19.38 -6.45
CA SER A 121 9.70 18.31 -7.41
C SER A 121 8.45 17.52 -7.07
N VAL A 122 7.77 17.02 -8.09
CA VAL A 122 6.58 16.18 -8.00
C VAL A 122 6.82 14.87 -8.72
N ILE A 123 6.66 13.77 -8.01
CA ILE A 123 6.77 12.42 -8.56
C ILE A 123 5.37 11.79 -8.52
N SER A 124 5.01 11.02 -9.55
CA SER A 124 3.78 10.21 -9.55
C SER A 124 4.10 8.73 -9.56
N THR A 125 3.20 7.91 -9.02
CA THR A 125 3.39 6.45 -8.99
C THR A 125 2.84 5.75 -10.22
N SER A 126 2.02 6.42 -11.05
CA SER A 126 1.43 5.86 -12.26
C SER A 126 0.98 6.96 -13.21
N LYS A 127 0.71 6.61 -14.46
CA LYS A 127 0.09 7.53 -15.44
C LYS A 127 -1.30 7.97 -14.97
N LYS A 128 -2.10 7.04 -14.41
CA LYS A 128 -3.43 7.36 -13.85
C LYS A 128 -3.32 8.36 -12.69
N ALA A 129 -2.38 8.18 -11.75
CA ALA A 129 -2.17 9.14 -10.66
C ALA A 129 -1.64 10.50 -11.17
N ALA A 130 -0.80 10.50 -12.20
CA ALA A 130 -0.30 11.71 -12.86
C ALA A 130 -1.43 12.53 -13.48
N SER A 131 -2.44 11.89 -14.10
CA SER A 131 -3.56 12.59 -14.74
C SER A 131 -4.43 13.43 -13.79
N TYR A 132 -4.28 13.25 -12.47
CA TYR A 132 -4.96 14.07 -11.45
C TYR A 132 -4.12 15.28 -10.99
N LEU A 133 -2.90 15.42 -11.45
CA LEU A 133 -2.07 16.61 -11.20
C LEU A 133 -2.47 17.75 -12.16
N VAL A 134 -2.10 18.97 -11.81
CA VAL A 134 -2.35 20.15 -12.67
C VAL A 134 -1.26 20.24 -13.74
N GLU A 135 -0.04 19.94 -13.36
CA GLU A 135 1.15 19.91 -14.22
C GLU A 135 1.67 18.48 -14.31
N GLU A 136 2.35 18.15 -15.38
CA GLU A 136 3.00 16.84 -15.50
C GLU A 136 4.04 16.66 -14.38
N PRO A 137 4.12 15.47 -13.76
CA PRO A 137 5.12 15.20 -12.75
C PRO A 137 6.51 15.13 -13.41
N ASP A 138 7.55 15.48 -12.65
CA ASP A 138 8.92 15.37 -13.12
C ASP A 138 9.30 13.92 -13.49
N MET A 139 8.72 12.96 -12.78
CA MET A 139 8.95 11.53 -13.02
C MET A 139 7.73 10.70 -12.65
N ILE A 140 7.56 9.56 -13.33
CA ILE A 140 6.66 8.48 -12.91
C ILE A 140 7.52 7.32 -12.41
N ILE A 141 7.43 7.04 -11.10
CA ILE A 141 8.18 5.95 -10.45
C ILE A 141 7.17 4.98 -9.82
N PRO A 142 6.91 3.83 -10.45
CA PRO A 142 6.03 2.81 -9.90
C PRO A 142 6.51 2.27 -8.55
N HIS A 143 5.58 1.86 -7.70
CA HIS A 143 5.95 1.12 -6.49
C HIS A 143 6.46 -0.27 -6.84
N GLY A 144 7.55 -0.67 -6.19
CA GLY A 144 8.07 -2.02 -6.22
C GLY A 144 7.43 -2.93 -5.17
N ILE A 145 7.77 -4.21 -5.23
CA ILE A 145 7.42 -5.25 -4.27
C ILE A 145 8.69 -5.84 -3.65
N ASP A 146 8.65 -6.12 -2.37
CA ASP A 146 9.73 -6.85 -1.69
C ASP A 146 9.65 -8.36 -2.00
N LEU A 147 10.45 -8.79 -2.98
CA LEU A 147 10.50 -10.18 -3.44
C LEU A 147 11.13 -11.14 -2.41
N LYS A 148 11.84 -10.64 -1.40
CA LYS A 148 12.32 -11.47 -0.28
C LYS A 148 11.17 -11.84 0.64
N ARG A 149 10.25 -10.91 0.80
CA ARG A 149 9.06 -11.04 1.63
C ARG A 149 7.94 -11.79 0.91
N PHE A 150 7.60 -11.36 -0.29
CA PHE A 150 6.60 -11.98 -1.16
C PHE A 150 7.30 -12.81 -2.21
N SER A 151 7.27 -14.12 -2.04
CA SER A 151 7.96 -15.05 -2.93
C SER A 151 7.14 -16.32 -3.14
N LYS A 152 7.27 -16.91 -4.32
CA LYS A 152 6.62 -18.17 -4.66
C LYS A 152 7.03 -19.26 -3.67
N PRO A 153 6.10 -20.04 -3.09
CA PRO A 153 6.44 -21.18 -2.24
C PRO A 153 7.05 -22.31 -3.07
N ILE A 154 7.88 -23.13 -2.43
CA ILE A 154 8.44 -24.34 -3.06
C ILE A 154 7.30 -25.30 -3.39
N ASN A 155 6.34 -25.48 -2.47
CA ASN A 155 5.16 -26.29 -2.63
C ASN A 155 3.90 -25.50 -2.23
N LYS A 156 3.02 -25.29 -3.19
CA LYS A 156 1.77 -24.50 -3.00
C LYS A 156 0.78 -25.22 -2.07
N GLU A 157 0.66 -26.54 -2.21
CA GLU A 157 -0.25 -27.32 -1.38
C GLU A 157 0.18 -27.34 0.10
N GLU A 158 1.49 -27.46 0.37
CA GLU A 158 2.01 -27.36 1.72
C GLU A 158 1.80 -25.95 2.31
N ALA A 159 1.98 -24.90 1.49
CA ALA A 159 1.74 -23.54 1.92
C ALA A 159 0.26 -23.33 2.30
N TRP A 160 -0.68 -23.91 1.55
CA TRP A 160 -2.10 -23.90 1.88
C TRP A 160 -2.42 -24.67 3.14
N LYS A 161 -1.92 -25.93 3.25
CA LYS A 161 -2.13 -26.79 4.43
C LYS A 161 -1.67 -26.12 5.74
N LYS A 162 -0.57 -25.36 5.71
CA LYS A 162 -0.07 -24.59 6.87
C LYS A 162 -1.02 -23.51 7.36
N LEU A 163 -1.96 -23.09 6.55
CA LEU A 163 -2.98 -22.09 6.93
C LEU A 163 -4.12 -22.70 7.74
N ASN A 164 -4.23 -24.04 7.78
CA ASN A 164 -5.32 -24.78 8.44
C ASN A 164 -6.71 -24.34 7.97
N LEU A 165 -6.85 -24.10 6.67
CA LEU A 165 -8.09 -23.72 6.02
C LEU A 165 -8.65 -24.90 5.21
N PRO A 166 -9.97 -25.01 5.04
CA PRO A 166 -10.60 -26.11 4.30
C PRO A 166 -10.27 -26.06 2.81
N GLY A 167 -10.42 -27.23 2.15
CA GLY A 167 -10.16 -27.40 0.72
C GLY A 167 -8.68 -27.38 0.35
N THR A 168 -8.39 -27.20 -0.94
CA THR A 168 -7.03 -27.20 -1.50
C THR A 168 -6.73 -25.99 -2.39
N LEU A 169 -7.75 -25.24 -2.78
CA LEU A 169 -7.63 -24.07 -3.65
C LEU A 169 -8.04 -22.79 -2.89
N GLY A 170 -7.06 -21.93 -2.63
CA GLY A 170 -7.28 -20.66 -1.93
C GLY A 170 -7.57 -19.51 -2.90
N ILE A 171 -8.68 -18.80 -2.68
CA ILE A 171 -9.01 -17.54 -3.36
C ILE A 171 -9.02 -16.44 -2.31
N GLY A 172 -8.12 -15.46 -2.40
CA GLY A 172 -7.96 -14.44 -1.36
C GLY A 172 -8.27 -13.03 -1.84
N ILE A 173 -8.99 -12.25 -1.02
CA ILE A 173 -9.06 -10.79 -1.15
C ILE A 173 -8.46 -10.14 0.09
N PHE A 174 -7.58 -9.17 -0.11
CA PHE A 174 -6.76 -8.56 0.93
C PHE A 174 -6.98 -7.05 1.01
N GLY A 175 -7.10 -6.53 2.22
CA GLY A 175 -7.32 -5.13 2.51
C GLY A 175 -8.60 -4.88 3.31
N ARG A 176 -8.84 -3.64 3.73
CA ARG A 176 -10.01 -3.30 4.56
C ARG A 176 -11.32 -3.76 3.92
N VAL A 177 -12.18 -4.38 4.73
CA VAL A 177 -13.50 -4.80 4.29
C VAL A 177 -14.42 -3.59 4.23
N ARG A 178 -14.54 -2.99 3.05
CA ARG A 178 -15.40 -1.83 2.78
C ARG A 178 -15.86 -1.81 1.32
N TYR A 179 -16.95 -1.11 1.04
CA TYR A 179 -17.57 -1.06 -0.28
C TYR A 179 -16.60 -0.72 -1.43
N SER A 180 -15.69 0.25 -1.20
CA SER A 180 -14.71 0.65 -2.23
C SER A 180 -13.69 -0.44 -2.59
N LYS A 181 -13.56 -1.52 -1.78
CA LYS A 181 -12.64 -2.63 -2.04
C LYS A 181 -13.28 -3.81 -2.76
N GLY A 182 -14.60 -3.78 -3.01
CA GLY A 182 -15.28 -4.76 -3.84
C GLY A 182 -15.38 -6.16 -3.23
N THR A 183 -15.28 -6.31 -1.90
CA THR A 183 -15.41 -7.59 -1.21
C THR A 183 -16.75 -8.27 -1.50
N ASP A 184 -17.82 -7.50 -1.65
CA ASP A 184 -19.16 -7.97 -2.01
C ASP A 184 -19.19 -8.58 -3.40
N ILE A 185 -18.41 -8.07 -4.36
CA ILE A 185 -18.31 -8.61 -5.72
C ILE A 185 -17.73 -10.04 -5.65
N LEU A 186 -16.65 -10.23 -4.89
CA LEU A 186 -16.07 -11.56 -4.71
C LEU A 186 -17.03 -12.51 -4.00
N VAL A 187 -17.71 -12.06 -2.94
CA VAL A 187 -18.68 -12.88 -2.19
C VAL A 187 -19.84 -13.31 -3.10
N ASP A 188 -20.41 -12.38 -3.87
CA ASP A 188 -21.52 -12.69 -4.78
C ASP A 188 -21.10 -13.65 -5.90
N ALA A 189 -19.89 -13.54 -6.42
CA ALA A 189 -19.31 -14.49 -7.38
C ALA A 189 -19.04 -15.86 -6.73
N ALA A 190 -18.44 -15.88 -5.54
CA ALA A 190 -18.11 -17.09 -4.80
C ALA A 190 -19.36 -17.92 -4.47
N ILE A 191 -20.46 -17.29 -4.03
CA ILE A 191 -21.73 -17.98 -3.77
C ILE A 191 -22.24 -18.74 -5.01
N LYS A 192 -22.01 -18.20 -6.21
CA LYS A 192 -22.43 -18.84 -7.47
C LYS A 192 -21.48 -19.96 -7.90
N VAL A 193 -20.18 -19.78 -7.67
CA VAL A 193 -19.13 -20.63 -8.25
C VAL A 193 -18.73 -21.78 -7.33
N LEU A 194 -18.63 -21.56 -6.02
CA LEU A 194 -18.13 -22.56 -5.07
C LEU A 194 -18.93 -23.89 -5.04
N PRO A 195 -20.25 -23.94 -5.27
CA PRO A 195 -20.95 -25.21 -5.36
C PRO A 195 -20.38 -26.16 -6.41
N SER A 196 -19.83 -25.65 -7.52
CA SER A 196 -19.19 -26.43 -8.58
C SER A 196 -17.71 -26.75 -8.31
N TYR A 197 -17.11 -26.15 -7.30
CA TYR A 197 -15.69 -26.34 -6.94
C TYR A 197 -15.55 -26.67 -5.45
N PRO A 198 -15.81 -27.94 -5.05
CA PRO A 198 -15.85 -28.33 -3.64
C PRO A 198 -14.55 -28.11 -2.89
N ASP A 199 -13.42 -28.11 -3.56
CA ASP A 199 -12.09 -27.93 -2.97
C ASP A 199 -11.64 -26.46 -2.87
N ALA A 200 -12.41 -25.52 -3.37
CA ALA A 200 -12.05 -24.10 -3.33
C ALA A 200 -12.58 -23.40 -2.06
N THR A 201 -11.78 -22.57 -1.45
CA THR A 201 -12.13 -21.75 -0.30
C THR A 201 -11.79 -20.28 -0.57
N VAL A 202 -12.70 -19.38 -0.24
CA VAL A 202 -12.50 -17.95 -0.32
C VAL A 202 -12.12 -17.41 1.04
N ILE A 203 -11.04 -16.64 1.12
CA ILE A 203 -10.64 -15.93 2.32
C ILE A 203 -10.74 -14.41 2.13
N ILE A 204 -11.23 -13.73 3.15
CA ILE A 204 -11.36 -12.29 3.20
C ILE A 204 -10.51 -11.81 4.36
N ASN A 205 -9.35 -11.20 4.04
CA ASN A 205 -8.40 -10.74 5.03
C ASN A 205 -8.37 -9.21 5.09
N GLY A 206 -8.66 -8.66 6.24
CA GLY A 206 -8.55 -7.24 6.51
C GLY A 206 -9.48 -6.73 7.60
N GLU A 207 -9.16 -5.54 8.09
CA GLU A 207 -9.94 -4.84 9.10
C GLU A 207 -11.34 -4.48 8.59
N THR A 208 -12.34 -4.62 9.46
CA THR A 208 -13.66 -4.03 9.27
C THR A 208 -13.85 -2.95 10.32
N LYS A 209 -13.93 -1.69 9.91
CA LYS A 209 -14.22 -0.58 10.83
C LYS A 209 -15.69 -0.56 11.24
N LEU A 210 -16.01 0.15 12.34
CA LEU A 210 -17.40 0.29 12.83
C LEU A 210 -18.34 0.79 11.74
N GLU A 211 -17.92 1.75 10.95
CA GLU A 211 -18.68 2.33 9.82
C GLU A 211 -18.99 1.32 8.70
N ASP A 212 -18.17 0.27 8.57
CA ASP A 212 -18.28 -0.76 7.54
C ASP A 212 -18.98 -2.05 8.03
N LEU A 213 -19.37 -2.12 9.31
CA LEU A 213 -20.01 -3.32 9.89
C LEU A 213 -21.30 -3.71 9.17
N ALA A 214 -22.16 -2.74 8.85
CA ALA A 214 -23.40 -3.00 8.11
C ALA A 214 -23.12 -3.65 6.75
N TYR A 215 -22.10 -3.19 6.05
CA TYR A 215 -21.63 -3.75 4.78
C TYR A 215 -21.15 -5.20 4.95
N LYS A 216 -20.30 -5.49 5.95
CA LYS A 216 -19.84 -6.85 6.26
C LYS A 216 -21.02 -7.76 6.62
N ASN A 217 -21.92 -7.33 7.49
CA ASN A 217 -23.05 -8.12 7.97
C ASN A 217 -24.01 -8.49 6.82
N LYS A 218 -24.14 -7.65 5.79
CA LYS A 218 -24.91 -7.99 4.58
C LYS A 218 -24.28 -9.17 3.86
N MET A 219 -22.96 -9.22 3.71
CA MET A 219 -22.26 -10.35 3.08
C MET A 219 -22.36 -11.61 3.92
N VAL A 220 -22.15 -11.53 5.24
CA VAL A 220 -22.27 -12.67 6.17
C VAL A 220 -23.66 -13.30 6.07
N ARG A 221 -24.73 -12.49 6.00
CA ARG A 221 -26.10 -13.03 5.79
C ARG A 221 -26.24 -13.76 4.48
N LYS A 222 -25.72 -13.25 3.36
CA LYS A 222 -25.75 -13.91 2.06
C LYS A 222 -25.03 -15.27 2.10
N ILE A 223 -23.84 -15.30 2.72
CA ILE A 223 -23.02 -16.51 2.87
C ILE A 223 -23.79 -17.56 3.68
N LYS A 224 -24.43 -17.17 4.78
CA LYS A 224 -25.24 -18.06 5.61
C LYS A 224 -26.45 -18.63 4.86
N ILE A 225 -27.16 -17.79 4.10
CA ILE A 225 -28.30 -18.26 3.27
C ILE A 225 -27.83 -19.28 2.23
N ALA A 226 -26.61 -19.15 1.74
CA ALA A 226 -26.00 -20.07 0.77
C ALA A 226 -25.38 -21.33 1.42
N ASN A 227 -25.35 -21.45 2.76
CA ASN A 227 -24.67 -22.52 3.52
C ASN A 227 -23.19 -22.67 3.15
N LEU A 228 -22.47 -21.54 3.04
CA LEU A 228 -21.06 -21.49 2.62
C LEU A 228 -20.13 -20.86 3.69
N GLU A 229 -20.55 -20.84 4.98
CA GLU A 229 -19.79 -20.24 6.07
C GLU A 229 -18.42 -20.89 6.27
N ASP A 230 -18.33 -22.19 6.02
CA ASP A 230 -17.07 -22.94 6.13
C ASP A 230 -16.14 -22.74 4.92
N ARG A 231 -16.61 -22.07 3.87
CA ARG A 231 -15.88 -21.91 2.60
C ARG A 231 -15.71 -20.48 2.14
N ILE A 232 -16.39 -19.52 2.77
CA ILE A 232 -16.18 -18.08 2.58
C ILE A 232 -15.88 -17.47 3.96
N ILE A 233 -14.62 -17.30 4.27
CA ILE A 233 -14.12 -17.10 5.62
C ILE A 233 -13.56 -15.69 5.78
N PHE A 234 -14.07 -14.93 6.76
CA PHE A 234 -13.50 -13.67 7.19
C PHE A 234 -12.40 -13.92 8.23
N LEU A 235 -11.14 -13.74 7.84
CA LEU A 235 -9.98 -13.96 8.74
C LEU A 235 -9.70 -12.80 9.71
N GLY A 236 -10.36 -11.65 9.50
CA GLY A 236 -10.01 -10.43 10.23
C GLY A 236 -8.67 -9.85 9.79
N THR A 237 -8.04 -9.08 10.67
CA THR A 237 -6.74 -8.45 10.41
C THR A 237 -5.61 -9.42 10.74
N LYS A 238 -4.72 -9.61 9.81
CA LYS A 238 -3.45 -10.30 10.01
C LYS A 238 -2.31 -9.31 10.14
N THR A 239 -1.30 -9.68 10.89
CA THR A 239 -0.10 -8.85 11.07
C THR A 239 0.68 -8.70 9.77
N PHE A 240 1.55 -7.70 9.74
CA PHE A 240 2.41 -7.47 8.59
C PHE A 240 3.28 -8.70 8.29
N GLU A 241 3.72 -9.43 9.32
CA GLU A 241 4.57 -10.62 9.24
C GLU A 241 3.81 -11.87 8.76
N GLU A 242 2.51 -11.98 9.08
CA GLU A 242 1.68 -13.13 8.68
C GLU A 242 1.24 -13.07 7.21
N LEU A 243 1.09 -11.86 6.65
CA LEU A 243 0.56 -11.67 5.29
C LEU A 243 1.29 -12.47 4.20
N PRO A 244 2.64 -12.53 4.15
CA PRO A 244 3.33 -13.31 3.11
C PRO A 244 2.96 -14.78 3.10
N ASN A 245 2.72 -15.38 4.27
CA ASN A 245 2.32 -16.79 4.37
C ASN A 245 0.90 -17.01 3.82
N LEU A 246 -0.02 -16.06 4.05
CA LEU A 246 -1.33 -16.10 3.43
C LEU A 246 -1.23 -16.05 1.90
N PHE A 247 -0.49 -15.08 1.36
CA PHE A 247 -0.29 -14.95 -0.09
C PHE A 247 0.32 -16.19 -0.73
N LYS A 248 1.29 -16.85 -0.07
CA LYS A 248 1.90 -18.11 -0.54
C LYS A 248 0.88 -19.24 -0.71
N GLY A 249 -0.15 -19.29 0.13
CA GLY A 249 -1.22 -20.29 0.03
C GLY A 249 -2.24 -19.99 -1.07
N MET A 250 -2.33 -18.76 -1.59
CA MET A 250 -3.36 -18.42 -2.54
C MET A 250 -3.10 -18.99 -3.94
N THR A 251 -4.11 -19.61 -4.51
CA THR A 251 -4.16 -19.96 -5.94
C THR A 251 -4.56 -18.76 -6.77
N ILE A 252 -5.54 -17.99 -6.28
CA ILE A 252 -6.01 -16.75 -6.91
C ILE A 252 -6.01 -15.63 -5.87
N VAL A 253 -5.51 -14.47 -6.25
CA VAL A 253 -5.66 -13.22 -5.49
C VAL A 253 -6.58 -12.29 -6.26
N ALA A 254 -7.71 -11.96 -5.63
CA ALA A 254 -8.69 -11.02 -6.17
C ALA A 254 -8.45 -9.61 -5.62
N ALA A 255 -8.50 -8.61 -6.50
CA ALA A 255 -8.39 -7.20 -6.16
C ALA A 255 -9.46 -6.43 -6.95
N LEU A 256 -10.68 -6.39 -6.43
CA LEU A 256 -11.89 -5.92 -7.12
C LEU A 256 -12.31 -4.53 -6.66
N SER A 257 -11.33 -3.65 -6.38
CA SER A 257 -11.60 -2.31 -5.89
C SER A 257 -12.43 -1.49 -6.90
N ARG A 258 -13.42 -0.75 -6.37
CA ARG A 258 -14.16 0.30 -7.12
C ARG A 258 -13.41 1.63 -7.15
N ASN A 259 -12.42 1.76 -6.30
CA ASN A 259 -11.52 2.92 -6.27
C ASN A 259 -10.19 2.51 -5.62
N GLU A 260 -9.11 2.66 -6.37
CA GLU A 260 -7.75 2.31 -5.93
C GLU A 260 -6.75 3.38 -6.37
N GLY A 261 -5.75 3.64 -5.52
CA GLY A 261 -4.65 4.55 -5.88
C GLY A 261 -3.61 3.85 -6.72
N TYR A 262 -2.89 2.96 -6.08
CA TYR A 262 -1.90 2.11 -6.75
C TYR A 262 -2.33 0.65 -6.74
N GLY A 263 -2.49 0.06 -5.55
CA GLY A 263 -2.93 -1.31 -5.36
C GLY A 263 -1.79 -2.33 -5.47
N LEU A 264 -1.08 -2.57 -4.35
CA LEU A 264 0.03 -3.55 -4.30
C LEU A 264 -0.44 -5.00 -4.28
N THR A 265 -1.66 -5.25 -3.84
CA THR A 265 -2.19 -6.61 -3.61
C THR A 265 -2.02 -7.57 -4.81
N PRO A 266 -2.31 -7.19 -6.07
CA PRO A 266 -2.03 -8.06 -7.20
C PRO A 266 -0.54 -8.36 -7.38
N LEU A 267 0.34 -7.38 -7.18
CA LEU A 267 1.78 -7.58 -7.26
C LEU A 267 2.29 -8.53 -6.17
N GLU A 268 1.77 -8.39 -4.94
CA GLU A 268 2.05 -9.30 -3.82
C GLU A 268 1.59 -10.72 -4.14
N GLY A 269 0.40 -10.86 -4.77
CA GLY A 269 -0.13 -12.13 -5.25
C GLY A 269 0.74 -12.77 -6.32
N MET A 270 1.08 -12.02 -7.37
CA MET A 270 1.94 -12.49 -8.48
C MET A 270 3.32 -12.92 -7.97
N ALA A 271 3.96 -12.10 -7.11
CA ALA A 271 5.24 -12.43 -6.50
C ALA A 271 5.17 -13.71 -5.65
N SER A 272 4.02 -14.00 -5.03
CA SER A 272 3.76 -15.22 -4.28
C SER A 272 3.28 -16.40 -5.15
N GLY A 273 3.27 -16.25 -6.48
CA GLY A 273 2.90 -17.29 -7.43
C GLY A 273 1.40 -17.57 -7.48
N ALA A 274 0.55 -16.60 -7.18
CA ALA A 274 -0.90 -16.67 -7.39
C ALA A 274 -1.27 -16.09 -8.77
N ALA A 275 -2.31 -16.62 -9.39
CA ALA A 275 -3.01 -15.91 -10.46
C ALA A 275 -3.73 -14.69 -9.90
N VAL A 276 -3.91 -13.64 -10.69
CA VAL A 276 -4.57 -12.42 -10.21
C VAL A 276 -5.85 -12.13 -11.00
N LEU A 277 -6.87 -11.69 -10.27
CA LEU A 277 -8.15 -11.22 -10.83
C LEU A 277 -8.38 -9.80 -10.32
N THR A 278 -8.38 -8.81 -11.22
CA THR A 278 -8.47 -7.41 -10.81
C THR A 278 -9.62 -6.68 -11.52
N SER A 279 -10.12 -5.62 -10.90
CA SER A 279 -10.88 -4.60 -11.63
C SER A 279 -9.94 -3.72 -12.45
N SER A 280 -10.49 -2.81 -13.26
CA SER A 280 -9.72 -1.84 -14.08
C SER A 280 -9.21 -0.63 -13.28
N GLU A 281 -9.23 -0.68 -11.94
CA GLU A 281 -8.83 0.42 -11.05
C GLU A 281 -7.34 0.42 -10.72
N GLY A 282 -6.87 1.50 -10.12
CA GLY A 282 -5.45 1.65 -9.75
C GLY A 282 -4.53 1.66 -10.96
N VAL A 283 -3.41 0.97 -10.83
CA VAL A 283 -2.42 0.79 -11.90
C VAL A 283 -2.57 -0.55 -12.63
N TRP A 284 -3.59 -1.32 -12.31
CA TRP A 284 -3.66 -2.72 -12.72
C TRP A 284 -3.73 -2.90 -14.23
N ASN A 285 -4.44 -2.00 -14.94
CA ASN A 285 -4.41 -1.94 -16.41
C ASN A 285 -3.04 -1.58 -17.02
N GLU A 286 -2.14 -0.99 -16.22
CA GLU A 286 -0.80 -0.61 -16.69
C GLU A 286 0.20 -1.76 -16.50
N ILE A 287 -0.06 -2.69 -15.57
CA ILE A 287 0.91 -3.72 -15.14
C ILE A 287 0.45 -5.16 -15.42
N ILE A 288 -0.86 -5.41 -15.57
CA ILE A 288 -1.40 -6.75 -15.83
C ILE A 288 -1.76 -6.86 -17.30
N ARG A 289 -1.16 -7.83 -17.97
CA ARG A 289 -1.53 -8.23 -19.34
C ARG A 289 -2.70 -9.19 -19.24
N ASP A 290 -3.89 -8.72 -19.65
CA ASP A 290 -5.13 -9.50 -19.55
C ASP A 290 -5.02 -10.83 -20.30
N GLY A 291 -5.43 -11.92 -19.64
CA GLY A 291 -5.33 -13.29 -20.15
C GLY A 291 -3.92 -13.90 -20.14
N ILE A 292 -2.87 -13.15 -19.71
CA ILE A 292 -1.48 -13.64 -19.66
C ILE A 292 -0.97 -13.68 -18.21
N ASP A 293 -0.94 -12.53 -17.54
CA ASP A 293 -0.44 -12.41 -16.16
C ASP A 293 -1.58 -12.56 -15.14
N GLY A 294 -2.81 -12.38 -15.58
CA GLY A 294 -4.04 -12.41 -14.80
C GLY A 294 -5.22 -11.99 -15.65
N TYR A 295 -6.34 -11.70 -15.00
CA TYR A 295 -7.55 -11.20 -15.67
C TYR A 295 -7.94 -9.84 -15.09
N VAL A 296 -8.29 -8.90 -15.99
CA VAL A 296 -8.84 -7.59 -15.64
C VAL A 296 -10.31 -7.57 -16.03
N VAL A 297 -11.19 -7.42 -15.02
CA VAL A 297 -12.65 -7.38 -15.21
C VAL A 297 -13.19 -5.97 -14.98
N ASN A 298 -14.23 -5.61 -15.73
CA ASN A 298 -14.93 -4.32 -15.65
C ASN A 298 -16.21 -4.42 -14.83
#